data_460febc51bf38f5e70e4e5a5a8438296
#
_entry.id   460febc51bf38f5e70e4e5a5a8438296
#
_cell.length_a   1.000
_cell.length_b   1.000
_cell.length_c   1.000
_cell.angle_alpha   90.00
_cell.angle_beta   90.00
_cell.angle_gamma   90.00
#
_symmetry.space_group_name_H-M   'P 1'
#
loop_
_entity.id
_entity.type
_entity.pdbx_description
1 polymer ?
#
loop_
_entity_poly.entity_id
_entity_poly.type
_entity_poly.pdbx_seq_one_letter_code
_entity_poly.pdbx_strand_id
1 'polypeptide(L)'
;MKRLFTLMVFLCAAFLSQAQTSPGDDKGAVAAIKTNLPYWGVGGTFNLGAEFRLARHWTLDLEAGLNPFNGKNDDGSYDRTMKHFRAHPELRYWFCESFQGHFLGLHVPFIAYNFADLKVLDLENERRQGWGTGVGVSYGYQWLLHEHWNLEATLGVGYLYLNYDKFPCKNCGNKSEDNKKHYFGPTQAAVSLIYLF
;
A
#
# COMPACT_ATOMS: atom_id res chain seq x y z
N MET A 1 -2.69 -21.48 3.87
CA MET A 1 -1.84 -20.28 3.74
C MET A 1 -0.51 -20.56 3.02
N LYS A 2 0.29 -21.57 3.41
CA LYS A 2 1.58 -21.89 2.71
C LYS A 2 1.42 -22.14 1.20
N ARG A 3 0.39 -22.89 0.78
CA ARG A 3 0.15 -23.20 -0.65
C ARG A 3 -0.24 -21.98 -1.49
N LEU A 4 -0.97 -21.01 -0.90
CA LEU A 4 -1.34 -19.77 -1.58
C LEU A 4 -0.13 -18.86 -1.81
N PHE A 5 0.75 -18.78 -0.80
CA PHE A 5 2.01 -18.02 -0.90
C PHE A 5 2.94 -18.60 -1.94
N THR A 6 3.07 -19.94 -1.99
CA THR A 6 3.87 -20.63 -3.01
C THR A 6 3.32 -20.39 -4.43
N LEU A 7 1.99 -20.41 -4.59
CA LEU A 7 1.35 -20.13 -5.88
C LEU A 7 1.60 -18.69 -6.35
N MET A 8 1.54 -17.73 -5.43
CA MET A 8 1.80 -16.31 -5.71
C MET A 8 3.26 -16.06 -6.10
N VAL A 9 4.22 -16.73 -5.45
CA VAL A 9 5.65 -16.66 -5.79
C VAL A 9 5.91 -17.30 -7.17
N PHE A 10 5.27 -18.44 -7.50
CA PHE A 10 5.38 -19.07 -8.82
C PHE A 10 4.73 -18.22 -9.92
N LEU A 11 3.60 -17.55 -9.64
CA LEU A 11 2.97 -16.64 -10.59
C LEU A 11 3.90 -15.45 -10.90
N CYS A 12 4.49 -14.82 -9.87
CA CYS A 12 5.46 -13.74 -10.04
C CYS A 12 6.69 -14.19 -10.84
N ALA A 13 7.22 -15.40 -10.56
CA ALA A 13 8.35 -15.95 -11.29
C ALA A 13 8.03 -16.26 -12.77
N ALA A 14 6.80 -16.71 -13.06
CA ALA A 14 6.33 -16.96 -14.42
C ALA A 14 6.16 -15.67 -15.23
N PHE A 15 5.72 -14.57 -14.60
CA PHE A 15 5.65 -13.24 -15.24
C PHE A 15 7.04 -12.67 -15.52
N LEU A 16 8.01 -12.86 -14.63
CA LEU A 16 9.39 -12.43 -14.83
C LEU A 16 10.08 -13.16 -16.00
N SER A 17 9.74 -14.42 -16.25
CA SER A 17 10.29 -15.19 -17.37
C SER A 17 9.73 -14.79 -18.74
N GLN A 18 8.54 -14.19 -18.79
CA GLN A 18 7.93 -13.72 -20.05
C GLN A 18 8.36 -12.29 -20.41
N ALA A 19 8.82 -11.50 -19.44
CA ALA A 19 9.33 -10.15 -19.68
C ALA A 19 10.66 -10.14 -20.48
N GLN A 20 11.29 -11.30 -20.68
CA GLN A 20 12.56 -11.41 -21.41
C GLN A 20 12.40 -11.71 -22.91
N THR A 21 11.18 -11.82 -23.44
CA THR A 21 10.97 -12.16 -24.86
C THR A 21 10.03 -11.18 -25.57
N SER A 22 10.49 -9.96 -25.76
CA SER A 22 9.96 -9.09 -26.81
C SER A 22 11.14 -8.50 -27.59
N PRO A 23 11.42 -8.97 -28.82
CA PRO A 23 12.41 -8.33 -29.68
C PRO A 23 11.74 -7.17 -30.38
N GLY A 24 11.79 -5.99 -29.79
CA GLY A 24 11.28 -4.75 -30.36
C GLY A 24 11.75 -3.58 -29.52
N ASP A 25 12.85 -3.04 -29.89
CA ASP A 25 13.43 -1.68 -29.77
C ASP A 25 12.84 -0.72 -28.70
N ASP A 26 12.50 -1.19 -27.50
CA ASP A 26 12.05 -0.40 -26.39
C ASP A 26 13.12 -0.42 -25.29
N LYS A 27 14.07 0.51 -25.36
CA LYS A 27 15.12 0.75 -24.35
C LYS A 27 14.60 1.33 -23.04
N GLY A 28 13.31 1.21 -22.74
CA GLY A 28 12.70 1.73 -21.51
C GLY A 28 12.77 0.75 -20.36
N ALA A 29 12.73 1.26 -19.11
CA ALA A 29 12.70 0.45 -17.90
C ALA A 29 11.59 -0.61 -17.96
N VAL A 30 11.87 -1.83 -17.51
CA VAL A 30 10.93 -2.94 -17.46
C VAL A 30 10.36 -3.18 -16.08
N ALA A 31 11.06 -2.71 -15.05
CA ALA A 31 10.66 -2.83 -13.66
C ALA A 31 11.15 -1.62 -12.83
N ALA A 32 10.49 -1.39 -11.72
CA ALA A 32 10.87 -0.37 -10.76
C ALA A 32 10.69 -0.88 -9.32
N ILE A 33 11.51 -0.38 -8.42
CA ILE A 33 11.31 -0.50 -6.98
C ILE A 33 10.99 0.87 -6.43
N LYS A 34 10.04 0.96 -5.50
CA LYS A 34 9.61 2.23 -4.92
C LYS A 34 9.40 2.17 -3.42
N THR A 35 9.51 3.33 -2.79
CA THR A 35 9.13 3.52 -1.38
C THR A 35 8.37 4.81 -1.22
N ASN A 36 7.29 4.78 -0.45
CA ASN A 36 6.46 5.94 -0.13
C ASN A 36 7.05 6.67 1.08
N LEU A 37 7.55 7.88 0.87
CA LEU A 37 8.27 8.68 1.87
C LEU A 37 7.38 9.08 3.07
N PRO A 38 6.14 9.58 2.91
CA PRO A 38 5.23 9.86 4.01
C PRO A 38 5.05 8.72 5.01
N TYR A 39 5.08 7.46 4.59
CA TYR A 39 4.92 6.32 5.51
C TYR A 39 6.07 6.14 6.49
N TRP A 40 7.28 6.56 6.13
CA TRP A 40 8.43 6.56 7.03
C TRP A 40 8.25 7.59 8.16
N GLY A 41 7.62 8.75 7.84
CA GLY A 41 7.32 9.81 8.80
C GLY A 41 6.13 9.48 9.71
N VAL A 42 5.14 8.73 9.23
CA VAL A 42 3.94 8.38 9.98
C VAL A 42 4.14 7.05 10.71
N GLY A 43 4.58 7.13 11.96
CA GLY A 43 4.70 5.97 12.85
C GLY A 43 5.76 4.94 12.47
N GLY A 44 6.71 5.27 11.57
CA GLY A 44 7.79 4.38 11.18
C GLY A 44 7.31 3.14 10.40
N THR A 45 6.35 3.31 9.50
CA THR A 45 5.83 2.21 8.67
C THR A 45 6.82 1.87 7.56
N PHE A 46 7.42 0.70 7.62
CA PHE A 46 8.21 0.16 6.52
C PHE A 46 7.32 -0.12 5.32
N ASN A 47 7.72 0.35 4.14
CA ASN A 47 6.99 0.09 2.91
C ASN A 47 7.95 -0.14 1.75
N LEU A 48 7.53 -1.01 0.85
CA LEU A 48 8.24 -1.32 -0.38
C LEU A 48 7.22 -1.64 -1.46
N GLY A 49 7.46 -1.12 -2.65
CA GLY A 49 6.69 -1.42 -3.85
C GLY A 49 7.59 -1.95 -4.96
N ALA A 50 7.01 -2.76 -5.82
CA ALA A 50 7.60 -3.20 -7.08
C ALA A 50 6.59 -2.98 -8.19
N GLU A 51 7.01 -2.33 -9.26
CA GLU A 51 6.17 -2.04 -10.42
C GLU A 51 6.78 -2.69 -11.67
N PHE A 52 5.93 -3.34 -12.45
CA PHE A 52 6.33 -4.12 -13.63
C PHE A 52 5.62 -3.59 -14.86
N ARG A 53 6.37 -3.36 -15.94
CA ARG A 53 5.81 -3.04 -17.26
C ARG A 53 5.12 -4.28 -17.82
N LEU A 54 3.82 -4.17 -18.12
CA LEU A 54 3.04 -5.20 -18.81
C LEU A 54 2.95 -4.92 -20.31
N ALA A 55 2.87 -3.64 -20.67
CA ALA A 55 2.83 -3.15 -22.04
C ALA A 55 3.30 -1.69 -22.07
N ARG A 56 3.38 -1.08 -23.27
CA ARG A 56 3.86 0.28 -23.47
C ARG A 56 3.18 1.32 -22.56
N HIS A 57 1.88 1.14 -22.32
CA HIS A 57 1.07 2.06 -21.52
C HIS A 57 0.52 1.43 -20.23
N TRP A 58 0.90 0.18 -19.91
CA TRP A 58 0.34 -0.53 -18.77
C TRP A 58 1.44 -1.04 -17.85
N THR A 59 1.25 -0.79 -16.56
CA THR A 59 2.09 -1.34 -15.51
C THR A 59 1.23 -1.94 -14.40
N LEU A 60 1.79 -2.92 -13.70
CA LEU A 60 1.26 -3.49 -12.47
C LEU A 60 2.15 -3.07 -11.31
N ASP A 61 1.60 -2.33 -10.38
CA ASP A 61 2.24 -1.91 -9.15
C ASP A 61 1.77 -2.75 -7.97
N LEU A 62 2.70 -3.24 -7.18
CA LEU A 62 2.47 -4.07 -6.01
C LEU A 62 3.19 -3.45 -4.81
N GLU A 63 2.46 -2.73 -3.96
CA GLU A 63 3.01 -2.16 -2.73
C GLU A 63 2.63 -2.99 -1.50
N ALA A 64 3.55 -3.12 -0.57
CA ALA A 64 3.32 -3.67 0.75
C ALA A 64 3.89 -2.75 1.84
N GLY A 65 3.20 -2.68 2.97
CA GLY A 65 3.65 -1.91 4.12
C GLY A 65 3.41 -2.67 5.43
N LEU A 66 4.32 -2.52 6.36
CA LEU A 66 4.29 -3.18 7.66
C LEU A 66 4.72 -2.21 8.76
N ASN A 67 3.92 -2.11 9.79
CA ASN A 67 4.29 -1.46 11.04
C ASN A 67 4.17 -2.46 12.20
N PRO A 68 5.29 -2.99 12.70
CA PRO A 68 5.28 -3.92 13.82
C PRO A 68 5.35 -3.25 15.19
N PHE A 69 5.49 -1.92 15.24
CA PHE A 69 5.86 -1.20 16.47
C PHE A 69 4.67 -0.85 17.35
N ASN A 70 4.96 -0.79 18.65
CA ASN A 70 4.14 -0.11 19.63
C ASN A 70 4.65 1.33 19.79
N GLY A 71 3.76 2.31 19.80
CA GLY A 71 4.11 3.70 20.06
C GLY A 71 4.27 3.98 21.56
N LYS A 72 5.04 5.03 21.90
CA LYS A 72 5.07 5.60 23.24
C LYS A 72 3.94 6.63 23.39
N ASN A 73 3.31 6.62 24.54
CA ASN A 73 2.43 7.72 24.98
C ASN A 73 3.24 8.89 25.50
N ASP A 74 2.57 10.03 25.71
CA ASP A 74 3.18 11.25 26.26
C ASP A 74 3.74 11.05 27.68
N ASP A 75 3.23 10.07 28.42
CA ASP A 75 3.68 9.65 29.76
C ASP A 75 4.86 8.65 29.73
N GLY A 76 5.35 8.28 28.53
CA GLY A 76 6.43 7.33 28.35
C GLY A 76 6.02 5.86 28.37
N SER A 77 4.75 5.53 28.59
CA SER A 77 4.24 4.16 28.52
C SER A 77 4.16 3.65 27.08
N TYR A 78 4.36 2.33 26.86
CA TYR A 78 4.29 1.69 25.54
C TYR A 78 2.90 1.09 25.27
N ASP A 79 1.83 1.77 25.64
CA ASP A 79 0.46 1.27 25.53
C ASP A 79 -0.18 1.57 24.18
N ARG A 80 0.42 2.50 23.41
CA ARG A 80 -0.06 2.88 22.07
C ARG A 80 0.30 1.77 21.07
N THR A 81 -0.70 1.17 20.45
CA THR A 81 -0.49 0.12 19.43
C THR A 81 -0.88 0.66 18.06
N MET A 82 0.06 0.59 17.09
CA MET A 82 -0.15 1.02 15.70
C MET A 82 0.20 -0.09 14.70
N LYS A 83 0.05 -1.36 15.12
CA LYS A 83 0.42 -2.49 14.26
C LYS A 83 -0.52 -2.59 13.07
N HIS A 84 0.05 -2.59 11.87
CA HIS A 84 -0.73 -2.83 10.66
C HIS A 84 0.13 -3.47 9.57
N PHE A 85 -0.55 -4.20 8.71
CA PHE A 85 -0.05 -4.67 7.44
C PHE A 85 -0.97 -4.14 6.35
N ARG A 86 -0.39 -3.63 5.26
CA ARG A 86 -1.15 -3.26 4.07
C ARG A 86 -0.56 -3.92 2.84
N ALA A 87 -1.41 -4.26 1.89
CA ALA A 87 -1.05 -4.63 0.54
C ALA A 87 -1.90 -3.81 -0.43
N HIS A 88 -1.30 -3.33 -1.50
CA HIS A 88 -1.92 -2.39 -2.42
C HIS A 88 -1.53 -2.69 -3.86
N PRO A 89 -2.15 -3.70 -4.49
CA PRO A 89 -2.03 -3.92 -5.93
C PRO A 89 -2.77 -2.84 -6.69
N GLU A 90 -2.14 -2.32 -7.75
CA GLU A 90 -2.67 -1.28 -8.61
C GLU A 90 -2.30 -1.53 -10.07
N LEU A 91 -3.30 -1.56 -10.94
CA LEU A 91 -3.11 -1.57 -12.39
C LEU A 91 -3.12 -0.13 -12.89
N ARG A 92 -2.07 0.28 -13.60
CA ARG A 92 -1.86 1.65 -14.07
C ARG A 92 -1.89 1.76 -15.57
N TYR A 93 -2.56 2.79 -16.05
CA TYR A 93 -2.55 3.21 -17.44
C TYR A 93 -1.82 4.56 -17.57
N TRP A 94 -0.75 4.58 -18.35
CA TRP A 94 0.08 5.75 -18.61
C TRP A 94 -0.37 6.47 -19.89
N PHE A 95 -0.53 7.79 -19.82
CA PHE A 95 -0.94 8.57 -20.99
C PHE A 95 0.17 8.69 -22.04
N CYS A 96 1.43 8.66 -21.60
CA CYS A 96 2.61 8.58 -22.46
C CYS A 96 3.19 7.16 -22.42
N GLU A 97 4.46 7.03 -22.10
CA GLU A 97 5.11 5.74 -21.92
C GLU A 97 5.10 5.33 -20.44
N SER A 98 5.24 4.05 -20.16
CA SER A 98 5.34 3.52 -18.78
C SER A 98 6.47 4.20 -18.03
N PHE A 99 6.24 4.49 -16.74
CA PHE A 99 7.16 5.16 -15.82
C PHE A 99 7.43 6.65 -16.16
N GLN A 100 6.59 7.31 -16.95
CA GLN A 100 6.80 8.71 -17.31
C GLN A 100 5.48 9.49 -17.39
N GLY A 101 5.41 10.63 -16.69
CA GLY A 101 4.30 11.56 -16.79
C GLY A 101 3.07 11.14 -16.03
N HIS A 102 1.91 11.37 -16.62
CA HIS A 102 0.60 11.16 -16.01
C HIS A 102 0.13 9.70 -16.13
N PHE A 103 -0.52 9.20 -15.08
CA PHE A 103 -1.19 7.90 -15.13
C PHE A 103 -2.51 7.91 -14.37
N LEU A 104 -3.37 6.98 -14.73
CA LEU A 104 -4.56 6.58 -13.98
C LEU A 104 -4.36 5.16 -13.46
N GLY A 105 -4.76 4.92 -12.22
CA GLY A 105 -4.67 3.61 -11.58
C GLY A 105 -6.03 3.09 -11.15
N LEU A 106 -6.17 1.76 -11.18
CA LEU A 106 -7.23 1.02 -10.53
C LEU A 106 -6.61 0.16 -9.45
N HIS A 107 -6.97 0.39 -8.18
CA HIS A 107 -6.33 -0.28 -7.05
C HIS A 107 -7.31 -1.03 -6.17
N VAL A 108 -6.80 -2.09 -5.52
CA VAL A 108 -7.52 -2.91 -4.55
C VAL A 108 -6.74 -2.92 -3.23
N PRO A 109 -6.97 -1.94 -2.34
CA PRO A 109 -6.27 -1.89 -1.07
C PRO A 109 -6.74 -3.00 -0.13
N PHE A 110 -5.79 -3.59 0.58
CA PHE A 110 -6.02 -4.49 1.70
C PHE A 110 -5.25 -4.00 2.91
N ILE A 111 -5.90 -3.94 4.07
CA ILE A 111 -5.29 -3.56 5.34
C ILE A 111 -5.74 -4.53 6.44
N ALA A 112 -4.79 -4.99 7.24
CA ALA A 112 -5.05 -5.66 8.51
C ALA A 112 -4.42 -4.81 9.62
N TYR A 113 -5.17 -4.46 10.64
CA TYR A 113 -4.72 -3.50 11.65
C TYR A 113 -5.12 -3.88 13.07
N ASN A 114 -4.32 -3.41 14.01
CA ASN A 114 -4.59 -3.47 15.44
C ASN A 114 -4.15 -2.12 16.03
N PHE A 115 -5.12 -1.25 16.24
CA PHE A 115 -4.91 0.10 16.74
C PHE A 115 -5.48 0.23 18.15
N ALA A 116 -4.69 0.78 19.06
CA ALA A 116 -5.11 1.10 20.42
C ALA A 116 -4.56 2.46 20.82
N ASP A 117 -5.36 3.24 21.53
CA ASP A 117 -4.98 4.52 22.15
C ASP A 117 -4.42 5.56 21.16
N LEU A 118 -5.11 5.73 20.03
CA LEU A 118 -4.76 6.71 19.01
C LEU A 118 -5.68 7.94 19.09
N LYS A 119 -5.19 9.04 19.67
CA LYS A 119 -5.93 10.33 19.75
C LYS A 119 -6.38 10.86 18.40
N VAL A 120 -5.56 10.66 17.35
CA VAL A 120 -5.86 11.11 15.97
C VAL A 120 -7.09 10.42 15.36
N LEU A 121 -7.47 9.23 15.86
CA LEU A 121 -8.60 8.44 15.37
C LEU A 121 -9.76 8.35 16.38
N ASP A 122 -9.81 9.21 17.38
CA ASP A 122 -10.78 9.18 18.51
C ASP A 122 -10.83 7.78 19.19
N LEU A 123 -9.67 7.16 19.37
CA LEU A 123 -9.50 5.86 20.02
C LEU A 123 -8.91 5.98 21.41
N GLU A 124 -9.26 6.99 22.17
CA GLU A 124 -8.81 7.14 23.57
C GLU A 124 -9.39 5.99 24.40
N ASN A 125 -8.50 5.18 25.01
CA ASN A 125 -8.84 4.00 25.82
C ASN A 125 -9.58 2.86 25.07
N GLU A 126 -9.73 2.94 23.75
CA GLU A 126 -10.32 1.88 22.93
C GLU A 126 -9.24 1.14 22.12
N ARG A 127 -9.51 -0.13 21.84
CA ARG A 127 -8.73 -0.93 20.89
C ARG A 127 -9.64 -1.40 19.76
N ARG A 128 -9.17 -1.21 18.53
CA ARG A 128 -9.84 -1.74 17.32
C ARG A 128 -8.89 -2.64 16.57
N GLN A 129 -9.33 -3.85 16.33
CA GLN A 129 -8.60 -4.84 15.57
C GLN A 129 -9.48 -5.35 14.45
N GLY A 130 -8.94 -5.37 13.23
CA GLY A 130 -9.74 -5.80 12.09
C GLY A 130 -8.95 -5.83 10.79
N TRP A 131 -9.71 -5.94 9.73
CA TRP A 131 -9.22 -5.89 8.38
C TRP A 131 -10.16 -5.05 7.49
N GLY A 132 -9.64 -4.60 6.38
CA GLY A 132 -10.41 -3.89 5.38
C GLY A 132 -9.90 -4.18 3.99
N THR A 133 -10.79 -4.09 3.03
CA THR A 133 -10.46 -4.17 1.61
C THR A 133 -11.42 -3.29 0.82
N GLY A 134 -11.09 -3.02 -0.42
CA GLY A 134 -11.91 -2.15 -1.24
C GLY A 134 -11.46 -2.06 -2.67
N VAL A 135 -11.94 -1.05 -3.36
CA VAL A 135 -11.58 -0.72 -4.72
C VAL A 135 -11.55 0.81 -4.86
N GLY A 136 -10.60 1.31 -5.62
CA GLY A 136 -10.49 2.73 -5.86
C GLY A 136 -9.80 3.06 -7.17
N VAL A 137 -9.87 4.33 -7.53
CA VAL A 137 -9.16 4.88 -8.67
C VAL A 137 -8.15 5.90 -8.17
N SER A 138 -7.02 5.98 -8.84
CA SER A 138 -5.95 6.92 -8.53
C SER A 138 -5.56 7.72 -9.75
N TYR A 139 -4.98 8.87 -9.50
CA TYR A 139 -4.31 9.68 -10.49
C TYR A 139 -2.96 10.07 -9.92
N GLY A 140 -1.93 9.97 -10.76
CA GLY A 140 -0.59 10.34 -10.36
C GLY A 140 0.22 10.95 -11.49
N TYR A 141 1.36 11.49 -11.07
CA TYR A 141 2.36 12.02 -11.97
C TYR A 141 3.75 11.58 -11.51
N GLN A 142 4.57 11.15 -12.45
CA GLN A 142 5.95 10.74 -12.21
C GLN A 142 6.92 11.68 -12.92
N TRP A 143 7.81 12.28 -12.13
CA TRP A 143 8.90 13.14 -12.58
C TRP A 143 10.16 12.32 -12.76
N LEU A 144 10.80 12.44 -13.91
CA LEU A 144 12.14 11.94 -14.17
C LEU A 144 13.15 12.87 -13.48
N LEU A 145 13.87 12.37 -12.47
CA LEU A 145 14.92 13.11 -11.79
C LEU A 145 16.30 12.82 -12.40
N HIS A 146 16.54 11.55 -12.71
CA HIS A 146 17.78 11.04 -13.27
C HIS A 146 17.51 9.76 -14.08
N GLU A 147 18.50 9.20 -14.77
CA GLU A 147 18.36 7.99 -15.62
C GLU A 147 17.64 6.82 -14.93
N HIS A 148 17.88 6.64 -13.62
CA HIS A 148 17.31 5.54 -12.83
C HIS A 148 16.41 6.02 -11.69
N TRP A 149 16.38 7.32 -11.37
CA TRP A 149 15.66 7.85 -10.23
C TRP A 149 14.50 8.74 -10.64
N ASN A 150 13.33 8.40 -10.14
CA ASN A 150 12.11 9.17 -10.36
C ASN A 150 11.46 9.51 -9.01
N LEU A 151 10.65 10.57 -9.04
CA LEU A 151 9.75 10.95 -7.97
C LEU A 151 8.32 10.82 -8.48
N GLU A 152 7.41 10.33 -7.67
CA GLU A 152 6.00 10.16 -8.00
C GLU A 152 5.12 10.79 -6.93
N ALA A 153 4.06 11.48 -7.34
CA ALA A 153 2.96 11.85 -6.46
C ALA A 153 1.67 11.22 -6.95
N THR A 154 0.93 10.60 -6.03
CA THR A 154 -0.31 9.88 -6.34
C THR A 154 -1.38 10.21 -5.33
N LEU A 155 -2.61 10.44 -5.81
CA LEU A 155 -3.82 10.59 -5.02
C LEU A 155 -4.88 9.62 -5.52
N GLY A 156 -5.60 8.97 -4.61
CA GLY A 156 -6.65 8.03 -4.96
C GLY A 156 -7.87 8.15 -4.06
N VAL A 157 -9.01 7.88 -4.66
CA VAL A 157 -10.31 7.83 -3.99
C VAL A 157 -10.99 6.50 -4.27
N GLY A 158 -11.75 6.02 -3.32
CA GLY A 158 -12.39 4.72 -3.49
C GLY A 158 -13.33 4.37 -2.37
N TYR A 159 -13.80 3.15 -2.44
CA TYR A 159 -14.67 2.53 -1.46
C TYR A 159 -13.88 1.49 -0.66
N LEU A 160 -14.04 1.52 0.68
CA LEU A 160 -13.46 0.54 1.59
C LEU A 160 -14.56 -0.11 2.43
N TYR A 161 -14.50 -1.41 2.52
CA TYR A 161 -15.24 -2.22 3.47
C TYR A 161 -14.31 -2.57 4.64
N LEU A 162 -14.70 -2.16 5.85
CA LEU A 162 -13.95 -2.38 7.08
C LEU A 162 -14.74 -3.32 7.99
N ASN A 163 -14.10 -4.38 8.45
CA ASN A 163 -14.65 -5.29 9.44
C ASN A 163 -13.71 -5.29 10.65
N TYR A 164 -14.23 -4.88 11.82
CA TYR A 164 -13.40 -4.73 13.00
C TYR A 164 -14.15 -5.01 14.29
N ASP A 165 -13.39 -5.49 15.27
CA ASP A 165 -13.81 -5.74 16.62
C ASP A 165 -13.43 -4.55 17.51
N LYS A 166 -14.35 -4.11 18.34
CA LYS A 166 -14.10 -3.11 19.37
C LYS A 166 -13.86 -3.78 20.72
N PHE A 167 -12.87 -3.28 21.44
CA PHE A 167 -12.57 -3.66 22.80
C PHE A 167 -12.64 -2.40 23.70
N PRO A 168 -13.39 -2.44 24.82
CA PRO A 168 -13.65 -1.29 25.68
C PRO A 168 -12.44 -0.84 26.51
N CYS A 169 -11.32 -1.56 26.44
CA CYS A 169 -10.06 -1.18 27.06
C CYS A 169 -8.87 -1.75 26.32
N LYS A 170 -7.67 -1.16 26.54
CA LYS A 170 -6.42 -1.51 25.87
C LYS A 170 -6.03 -2.99 25.97
N ASN A 171 -6.26 -3.59 27.16
CA ASN A 171 -5.80 -4.96 27.52
C ASN A 171 -6.96 -5.92 27.85
N CYS A 172 -8.21 -5.54 27.61
CA CYS A 172 -9.36 -6.42 27.85
C CYS A 172 -9.44 -7.50 26.77
N GLY A 173 -9.60 -8.74 27.22
CA GLY A 173 -9.82 -9.88 26.33
C GLY A 173 -11.26 -10.02 25.81
N ASN A 174 -12.23 -9.32 26.42
CA ASN A 174 -13.63 -9.42 26.06
C ASN A 174 -13.97 -8.47 24.90
N LYS A 175 -14.39 -9.05 23.78
CA LYS A 175 -14.94 -8.37 22.63
C LYS A 175 -16.27 -7.71 22.97
N SER A 176 -16.44 -6.43 22.67
CA SER A 176 -17.68 -5.71 22.93
C SER A 176 -18.66 -5.81 21.76
N GLU A 177 -18.19 -5.64 20.53
CA GLU A 177 -19.03 -5.61 19.32
C GLU A 177 -18.26 -5.97 18.05
N ASP A 178 -18.97 -6.64 17.13
CA ASP A 178 -18.58 -6.78 15.72
C ASP A 178 -19.12 -5.57 14.94
N ASN A 179 -18.24 -4.79 14.35
CA ASN A 179 -18.65 -3.63 13.57
C ASN A 179 -18.21 -3.76 12.11
N LYS A 180 -19.15 -3.39 11.23
CA LYS A 180 -18.91 -3.27 9.80
C LYS A 180 -19.08 -1.81 9.40
N LYS A 181 -18.10 -1.25 8.69
CA LYS A 181 -18.17 0.14 8.23
C LYS A 181 -17.86 0.22 6.74
N HIS A 182 -18.72 0.94 6.04
CA HIS A 182 -18.54 1.32 4.66
C HIS A 182 -17.95 2.73 4.62
N TYR A 183 -16.87 2.91 3.91
CA TYR A 183 -16.19 4.19 3.78
C TYR A 183 -16.02 4.52 2.31
N PHE A 184 -16.38 5.74 1.94
CA PHE A 184 -16.10 6.31 0.64
C PHE A 184 -15.27 7.60 0.83
N GLY A 185 -14.11 7.67 0.18
CA GLY A 185 -13.21 8.82 0.35
C GLY A 185 -11.79 8.53 -0.13
N PRO A 186 -10.80 9.32 0.31
CA PRO A 186 -9.40 9.10 -0.02
C PRO A 186 -8.92 7.71 0.43
N THR A 187 -8.36 6.93 -0.51
CA THR A 187 -7.83 5.58 -0.27
C THR A 187 -6.33 5.50 -0.46
N GLN A 188 -5.74 6.49 -1.14
CA GLN A 188 -4.33 6.57 -1.41
C GLN A 188 -3.85 8.01 -1.41
N ALA A 189 -2.72 8.27 -0.75
CA ALA A 189 -1.94 9.49 -0.88
C ALA A 189 -0.46 9.09 -0.74
N ALA A 190 0.32 9.30 -1.78
CA ALA A 190 1.70 8.86 -1.83
C ALA A 190 2.60 9.91 -2.45
N VAL A 191 3.81 10.02 -1.91
CA VAL A 191 4.96 10.65 -2.56
C VAL A 191 6.07 9.62 -2.52
N SER A 192 6.39 9.01 -3.66
CA SER A 192 7.27 7.86 -3.74
C SER A 192 8.57 8.18 -4.44
N LEU A 193 9.67 7.70 -3.87
CA LEU A 193 10.96 7.64 -4.55
C LEU A 193 11.05 6.29 -5.27
N ILE A 194 11.46 6.33 -6.53
CA ILE A 194 11.43 5.18 -7.45
C ILE A 194 12.80 4.99 -8.05
N TYR A 195 13.24 3.74 -8.13
CA TYR A 195 14.44 3.31 -8.85
C TYR A 195 14.03 2.40 -10.01
N LEU A 196 14.46 2.75 -11.22
CA LEU A 196 14.17 2.06 -12.49
C LEU A 196 15.28 1.09 -12.87
N PHE A 197 14.90 -0.10 -13.40
CA PHE A 197 15.80 -1.12 -13.91
C PHE A 197 15.66 -1.30 -15.41
#